data_275c838426d499c710b34d80849685f1
#
_entry.id   275c838426d499c710b34d80849685f1
#
_cell.length_a   1.000
_cell.length_b   1.000
_cell.length_c   1.000
_cell.angle_alpha   90.00
_cell.angle_beta   90.00
_cell.angle_gamma   90.00
#
_symmetry.space_group_name_H-M   'P 1'
#
loop_
_entity.id
_entity.type
_entity.pdbx_description
1 polymer ?
#
loop_
_entity_poly.entity_id
_entity_poly.type
_entity_poly.pdbx_seq_one_letter_code
_entity_poly.pdbx_strand_id
1 'polypeptide(L)'
;MGRWRSEVTSQLIADGTTQLLRLMMWGQLPARWQHCWLLSLCFVILSGCMGAHRQGVQTDPAREHYTRALQYLAIGAGEQAAKELSDAVKLDPTNAEFHNMLAFAYHYEGRYQFALTHYAKALELAPGYAEAHVNLAALYLDLARWDDAVAHGREALKITTYQSPEKAYNNIGLAYMGKGDLISARRAFRDALAFHDNFPEAHRNLGTVYFQQAQVEDAIREFRDALRLRPNYPEALIDLGVAYLERGSKAEAVAQFQKVIQLDSGSELAELAKWYLGTLQ
;
A
#
# COMPACT_ATOMS: atom_id res chain seq x y z
N MET A 1 2.67 13.20 0.71
CA MET A 1 1.73 13.88 -0.22
C MET A 1 2.41 14.84 -1.22
N GLY A 2 3.68 14.72 -1.51
CA GLY A 2 4.43 15.70 -2.32
C GLY A 2 5.00 15.19 -3.66
N ARG A 3 4.88 13.92 -4.00
CA ARG A 3 5.57 13.35 -5.18
C ARG A 3 4.65 12.98 -6.36
N TRP A 4 3.33 12.99 -6.17
CA TRP A 4 2.35 12.68 -7.22
C TRP A 4 1.92 13.88 -8.08
N ARG A 5 2.32 15.09 -7.70
CA ARG A 5 1.99 16.29 -8.50
C ARG A 5 3.00 16.63 -9.60
N SER A 6 4.22 16.07 -9.57
CA SER A 6 5.27 16.40 -10.55
C SER A 6 5.27 15.54 -11.82
N GLU A 7 4.66 14.36 -11.82
CA GLU A 7 4.66 13.49 -13.01
C GLU A 7 3.46 13.72 -13.94
N VAL A 8 2.34 14.22 -13.44
CA VAL A 8 1.17 14.53 -14.28
C VAL A 8 1.36 15.84 -15.07
N THR A 9 2.20 16.75 -14.59
CA THR A 9 2.51 18.01 -15.28
C THR A 9 3.57 17.87 -16.36
N SER A 10 4.39 16.82 -16.38
CA SER A 10 5.42 16.61 -17.40
C SER A 10 4.91 15.93 -18.67
N GLN A 11 3.79 15.23 -18.62
CA GLN A 11 3.20 14.57 -19.81
C GLN A 11 2.27 15.47 -20.64
N LEU A 12 1.76 16.58 -20.08
CA LEU A 12 0.92 17.54 -20.80
C LEU A 12 1.70 18.56 -21.64
N ILE A 13 3.02 18.55 -21.61
CA ILE A 13 3.90 19.47 -22.35
C ILE A 13 4.46 18.86 -23.66
N ALA A 14 4.16 17.61 -23.95
CA ALA A 14 4.72 16.90 -25.12
C ALA A 14 3.90 17.02 -26.40
N ASP A 15 2.71 17.61 -26.38
CA ASP A 15 1.90 17.81 -27.59
C ASP A 15 2.11 19.20 -28.20
N GLY A 16 2.44 19.19 -29.50
CA GLY A 16 2.88 20.26 -30.38
C GLY A 16 2.19 21.62 -30.41
N THR A 17 1.40 21.99 -29.40
CA THR A 17 0.73 23.28 -29.30
C THR A 17 1.61 24.42 -28.77
N THR A 18 2.75 24.08 -28.15
CA THR A 18 3.67 25.08 -27.58
C THR A 18 4.61 25.69 -28.61
N GLN A 19 4.80 25.09 -29.80
CA GLN A 19 5.59 25.73 -30.85
C GLN A 19 4.84 26.86 -31.57
N LEU A 20 3.52 26.79 -31.68
CA LEU A 20 2.71 27.87 -32.30
C LEU A 20 2.61 29.11 -31.44
N LEU A 21 2.62 29.00 -30.12
CA LEU A 21 2.59 30.13 -29.19
C LEU A 21 3.93 30.89 -29.11
N ARG A 22 5.06 30.25 -29.41
CA ARG A 22 6.37 30.91 -29.47
C ARG A 22 6.56 31.77 -30.72
N LEU A 23 5.91 31.44 -31.84
CA LEU A 23 5.99 32.22 -33.08
C LEU A 23 5.11 33.48 -33.06
N MET A 24 4.11 33.54 -32.18
CA MET A 24 3.23 34.73 -32.02
C MET A 24 3.83 35.82 -31.13
N MET A 25 4.90 35.55 -30.37
CA MET A 25 5.51 36.54 -29.44
C MET A 25 6.67 37.34 -30.03
N TRP A 26 7.07 37.10 -31.31
CA TRP A 26 8.08 37.88 -31.96
C TRP A 26 7.43 38.63 -33.16
N GLY A 27 7.02 39.85 -32.88
CA GLY A 27 6.30 40.75 -33.78
C GLY A 27 7.11 41.16 -35.02
N GLN A 28 7.07 40.33 -36.06
CA GLN A 28 7.54 40.69 -37.41
C GLN A 28 6.58 40.17 -38.49
N LEU A 29 5.35 40.72 -38.55
CA LEU A 29 4.50 40.57 -39.71
C LEU A 29 3.92 41.98 -40.08
N PRO A 30 3.96 42.37 -41.36
CA PRO A 30 3.50 43.71 -41.78
C PRO A 30 1.97 43.85 -41.64
N ALA A 31 1.54 45.02 -41.18
CA ALA A 31 0.18 45.39 -40.72
C ALA A 31 -0.98 45.18 -41.73
N ARG A 32 -0.71 44.82 -42.97
CA ARG A 32 -1.77 44.63 -44.01
C ARG A 32 -2.37 43.22 -44.05
N TRP A 33 -1.84 42.26 -43.29
CA TRP A 33 -2.30 40.88 -43.31
C TRP A 33 -3.04 40.45 -42.03
N GLN A 34 -3.12 41.32 -41.04
CA GLN A 34 -3.70 40.96 -39.73
C GLN A 34 -5.23 40.83 -39.73
N HIS A 35 -5.94 41.48 -40.66
CA HIS A 35 -7.41 41.47 -40.67
C HIS A 35 -8.05 40.31 -41.45
N CYS A 36 -7.34 39.70 -42.41
CA CYS A 36 -7.87 38.55 -43.14
C CYS A 36 -7.75 37.24 -42.41
N TRP A 37 -6.75 37.10 -41.52
CA TRP A 37 -6.55 35.88 -40.76
C TRP A 37 -7.46 35.74 -39.55
N LEU A 38 -7.88 36.85 -38.93
CA LEU A 38 -8.80 36.82 -37.81
C LEU A 38 -10.20 36.34 -38.19
N LEU A 39 -10.69 36.69 -39.38
CA LEU A 39 -11.98 36.22 -39.88
C LEU A 39 -11.93 34.72 -40.30
N SER A 40 -10.81 34.27 -40.84
CA SER A 40 -10.60 32.85 -41.22
C SER A 40 -10.46 31.94 -39.99
N LEU A 41 -9.78 32.43 -38.94
CA LEU A 41 -9.63 31.68 -37.69
C LEU A 41 -10.95 31.56 -36.92
N CYS A 42 -11.76 32.63 -36.91
CA CYS A 42 -13.12 32.58 -36.30
C CYS A 42 -14.05 31.60 -37.03
N PHE A 43 -13.92 31.45 -38.33
CA PHE A 43 -14.76 30.53 -39.09
C PHE A 43 -14.34 29.06 -38.90
N VAL A 44 -13.04 28.79 -38.75
CA VAL A 44 -12.51 27.44 -38.45
C VAL A 44 -12.83 27.03 -36.99
N ILE A 45 -12.81 28.01 -36.07
CA ILE A 45 -13.16 27.73 -34.67
C ILE A 45 -14.67 27.52 -34.52
N LEU A 46 -15.51 28.26 -35.25
CA LEU A 46 -16.97 28.11 -35.20
C LEU A 46 -17.47 26.89 -35.97
N SER A 47 -16.79 26.45 -37.03
CA SER A 47 -17.14 25.19 -37.73
C SER A 47 -16.56 23.94 -37.02
N GLY A 48 -15.50 24.09 -36.27
CA GLY A 48 -14.91 22.99 -35.43
C GLY A 48 -15.74 22.70 -34.18
N CYS A 49 -16.53 23.66 -33.70
CA CYS A 49 -17.36 23.44 -32.52
C CYS A 49 -18.70 22.71 -32.78
N MET A 50 -19.10 22.51 -34.03
CA MET A 50 -20.34 21.79 -34.36
C MET A 50 -20.14 20.34 -34.74
N GLY A 51 -18.91 19.83 -34.77
CA GLY A 51 -18.58 18.46 -35.16
C GLY A 51 -17.68 17.69 -34.21
N ALA A 52 -17.30 18.25 -33.06
CA ALA A 52 -16.73 17.47 -31.99
C ALA A 52 -17.85 16.60 -31.41
N HIS A 53 -18.10 15.48 -32.08
CA HIS A 53 -18.68 14.32 -31.46
C HIS A 53 -17.83 14.10 -30.20
N ARG A 54 -18.33 14.51 -29.04
CA ARG A 54 -17.86 13.98 -27.77
C ARG A 54 -18.05 12.47 -27.92
N GLN A 55 -17.02 11.78 -28.37
CA GLN A 55 -16.84 10.40 -27.93
C GLN A 55 -16.79 10.54 -26.42
N GLY A 56 -17.97 10.41 -25.79
CA GLY A 56 -18.06 10.21 -24.37
C GLY A 56 -17.06 9.10 -24.11
N VAL A 57 -16.06 9.36 -23.27
CA VAL A 57 -15.26 8.31 -22.69
C VAL A 57 -16.31 7.35 -22.17
N GLN A 58 -16.46 6.22 -22.86
CA GLN A 58 -17.41 5.19 -22.45
C GLN A 58 -16.80 4.65 -21.17
N THR A 59 -17.24 5.24 -20.05
CA THR A 59 -16.76 4.84 -18.73
C THR A 59 -17.22 3.41 -18.54
N ASP A 60 -16.27 2.54 -18.26
CA ASP A 60 -16.57 1.14 -17.91
C ASP A 60 -17.27 1.16 -16.53
N PRO A 61 -18.57 0.83 -16.45
CA PRO A 61 -19.30 0.88 -15.20
C PRO A 61 -18.67 0.01 -14.09
N ALA A 62 -18.07 -1.14 -14.48
CA ALA A 62 -17.37 -2.00 -13.53
C ALA A 62 -16.15 -1.31 -12.95
N ARG A 63 -15.39 -0.60 -13.78
CA ARG A 63 -14.20 0.16 -13.34
C ARG A 63 -14.59 1.38 -12.50
N GLU A 64 -15.75 2.00 -12.73
CA GLU A 64 -16.26 3.06 -11.85
C GLU A 64 -16.56 2.54 -10.44
N HIS A 65 -17.26 1.41 -10.33
CA HIS A 65 -17.49 0.75 -9.04
C HIS A 65 -16.17 0.40 -8.34
N TYR A 66 -15.21 -0.18 -9.06
CA TYR A 66 -13.89 -0.46 -8.54
C TYR A 66 -13.18 0.79 -8.01
N THR A 67 -13.21 1.89 -8.76
CA THR A 67 -12.56 3.15 -8.35
C THR A 67 -13.19 3.73 -7.09
N ARG A 68 -14.53 3.70 -6.96
CA ARG A 68 -15.22 4.11 -5.72
C ARG A 68 -14.87 3.23 -4.54
N ALA A 69 -14.73 1.92 -4.77
CA ALA A 69 -14.32 1.00 -3.73
C ALA A 69 -12.92 1.30 -3.18
N LEU A 70 -11.96 1.64 -4.06
CA LEU A 70 -10.62 2.06 -3.61
C LEU A 70 -10.68 3.32 -2.74
N GLN A 71 -11.59 4.26 -3.04
CA GLN A 71 -11.80 5.45 -2.21
C GLN A 71 -12.36 5.07 -0.83
N TYR A 72 -13.31 4.13 -0.78
CA TYR A 72 -13.85 3.63 0.49
C TYR A 72 -12.79 2.89 1.32
N LEU A 73 -11.94 2.05 0.69
CA LEU A 73 -10.83 1.40 1.39
C LEU A 73 -9.83 2.42 1.96
N ALA A 74 -9.55 3.50 1.22
CA ALA A 74 -8.62 4.53 1.67
C ALA A 74 -9.08 5.28 2.94
N ILE A 75 -10.38 5.30 3.23
CA ILE A 75 -10.95 5.89 4.44
C ILE A 75 -11.40 4.84 5.48
N GLY A 76 -11.04 3.56 5.28
CA GLY A 76 -11.37 2.47 6.20
C GLY A 76 -12.84 2.02 6.16
N ALA A 77 -13.61 2.39 5.13
CA ALA A 77 -15.01 2.03 4.95
C ALA A 77 -15.15 0.69 4.21
N GLY A 78 -14.75 -0.40 4.85
CA GLY A 78 -14.64 -1.73 4.23
C GLY A 78 -15.96 -2.29 3.73
N GLU A 79 -17.06 -2.12 4.46
CA GLU A 79 -18.39 -2.60 4.05
C GLU A 79 -18.86 -1.92 2.74
N GLN A 80 -18.68 -0.59 2.64
CA GLN A 80 -19.02 0.17 1.45
C GLN A 80 -18.12 -0.26 0.26
N ALA A 81 -16.84 -0.48 0.52
CA ALA A 81 -15.91 -0.98 -0.48
C ALA A 81 -16.33 -2.37 -0.99
N ALA A 82 -16.67 -3.30 -0.10
CA ALA A 82 -17.13 -4.64 -0.47
C ALA A 82 -18.41 -4.59 -1.32
N LYS A 83 -19.35 -3.68 -1.03
CA LYS A 83 -20.56 -3.48 -1.81
C LYS A 83 -20.22 -3.03 -3.24
N GLU A 84 -19.42 -1.97 -3.39
CA GLU A 84 -19.01 -1.46 -4.71
C GLU A 84 -18.23 -2.52 -5.49
N LEU A 85 -17.32 -3.27 -4.86
CA LEU A 85 -16.57 -4.36 -5.50
C LEU A 85 -17.47 -5.52 -5.90
N SER A 86 -18.49 -5.83 -5.10
CA SER A 86 -19.50 -6.82 -5.47
C SER A 86 -20.25 -6.41 -6.76
N ASP A 87 -20.57 -5.13 -6.92
CA ASP A 87 -21.22 -4.62 -8.12
C ASP A 87 -20.26 -4.62 -9.31
N ALA A 88 -18.95 -4.29 -9.11
CA ALA A 88 -17.93 -4.42 -10.15
C ALA A 88 -17.79 -5.89 -10.62
N VAL A 89 -17.74 -6.85 -9.71
CA VAL A 89 -17.69 -8.30 -10.03
C VAL A 89 -18.93 -8.80 -10.75
N LYS A 90 -20.13 -8.28 -10.45
CA LYS A 90 -21.35 -8.63 -11.18
C LYS A 90 -21.31 -8.16 -12.63
N LEU A 91 -20.71 -6.99 -12.87
CA LEU A 91 -20.57 -6.41 -14.21
C LEU A 91 -19.48 -7.10 -15.04
N ASP A 92 -18.37 -7.47 -14.40
CA ASP A 92 -17.28 -8.23 -15.02
C ASP A 92 -16.80 -9.35 -14.08
N PRO A 93 -17.46 -10.53 -14.13
CA PRO A 93 -17.15 -11.67 -13.28
C PRO A 93 -15.85 -12.40 -13.68
N THR A 94 -15.21 -12.00 -14.77
CA THR A 94 -13.96 -12.61 -15.26
C THR A 94 -12.71 -11.80 -14.88
N ASN A 95 -12.89 -10.68 -14.22
CA ASN A 95 -11.80 -9.81 -13.83
C ASN A 95 -11.16 -10.26 -12.50
N ALA A 96 -9.95 -10.81 -12.59
CA ALA A 96 -9.21 -11.29 -11.42
C ALA A 96 -8.89 -10.18 -10.40
N GLU A 97 -8.65 -8.94 -10.88
CA GLU A 97 -8.36 -7.79 -10.02
C GLU A 97 -9.57 -7.44 -9.14
N PHE A 98 -10.78 -7.47 -9.71
CA PHE A 98 -12.01 -7.19 -8.95
C PHE A 98 -12.26 -8.25 -7.88
N HIS A 99 -12.05 -9.52 -8.21
CA HIS A 99 -12.15 -10.60 -7.23
C HIS A 99 -11.09 -10.47 -6.12
N ASN A 100 -9.85 -10.16 -6.45
CA ASN A 100 -8.79 -9.94 -5.46
C ASN A 100 -9.13 -8.79 -4.51
N MET A 101 -9.61 -7.66 -5.04
CA MET A 101 -9.96 -6.50 -4.20
C MET A 101 -11.22 -6.74 -3.37
N LEU A 102 -12.21 -7.49 -3.90
CA LEU A 102 -13.39 -7.88 -3.11
C LEU A 102 -13.00 -8.83 -1.97
N ALA A 103 -12.09 -9.76 -2.23
CA ALA A 103 -11.53 -10.62 -1.19
C ALA A 103 -10.79 -9.79 -0.13
N PHE A 104 -10.00 -8.80 -0.53
CA PHE A 104 -9.31 -7.90 0.38
C PHE A 104 -10.29 -7.10 1.26
N ALA A 105 -11.37 -6.57 0.69
CA ALA A 105 -12.40 -5.87 1.46
C ALA A 105 -13.09 -6.81 2.47
N TYR A 106 -13.43 -8.04 2.07
CA TYR A 106 -13.97 -9.04 3.00
C TYR A 106 -12.98 -9.46 4.08
N HIS A 107 -11.69 -9.58 3.74
CA HIS A 107 -10.64 -9.87 4.70
C HIS A 107 -10.53 -8.75 5.75
N TYR A 108 -10.53 -7.50 5.31
CA TYR A 108 -10.51 -6.32 6.19
C TYR A 108 -11.69 -6.29 7.16
N GLU A 109 -12.88 -6.74 6.72
CA GLU A 109 -14.10 -6.85 7.55
C GLU A 109 -14.15 -8.14 8.41
N GLY A 110 -13.08 -8.94 8.42
CA GLY A 110 -13.04 -10.22 9.16
C GLY A 110 -13.93 -11.31 8.56
N ARG A 111 -14.47 -11.11 7.36
CA ARG A 111 -15.33 -12.07 6.65
C ARG A 111 -14.51 -13.09 5.88
N TYR A 112 -13.68 -13.83 6.58
CA TYR A 112 -12.60 -14.66 6.04
C TYR A 112 -13.06 -15.71 5.02
N GLN A 113 -14.23 -16.33 5.23
CA GLN A 113 -14.72 -17.34 4.28
C GLN A 113 -15.07 -16.76 2.90
N PHE A 114 -15.66 -15.56 2.88
CA PHE A 114 -15.92 -14.84 1.62
C PHE A 114 -14.60 -14.39 0.97
N ALA A 115 -13.64 -13.92 1.76
CA ALA A 115 -12.32 -13.58 1.27
C ALA A 115 -11.62 -14.77 0.61
N LEU A 116 -11.60 -15.94 1.25
CA LEU A 116 -11.03 -17.17 0.68
C LEU A 116 -11.66 -17.52 -0.68
N THR A 117 -13.00 -17.44 -0.79
CA THR A 117 -13.72 -17.74 -2.02
C THR A 117 -13.28 -16.82 -3.16
N HIS A 118 -13.17 -15.52 -2.90
CA HIS A 118 -12.84 -14.54 -3.94
C HIS A 118 -11.34 -14.53 -4.27
N TYR A 119 -10.43 -14.75 -3.30
CA TYR A 119 -9.01 -14.96 -3.63
C TYR A 119 -8.79 -16.21 -4.48
N ALA A 120 -9.47 -17.32 -4.14
CA ALA A 120 -9.40 -18.53 -4.97
C ALA A 120 -9.90 -18.26 -6.40
N LYS A 121 -11.00 -17.49 -6.55
CA LYS A 121 -11.50 -17.12 -7.88
C LYS A 121 -10.56 -16.22 -8.65
N ALA A 122 -9.91 -15.25 -7.98
CA ALA A 122 -8.90 -14.41 -8.60
C ALA A 122 -7.72 -15.24 -9.15
N LEU A 123 -7.26 -16.24 -8.39
CA LEU A 123 -6.18 -17.15 -8.79
C LEU A 123 -6.61 -18.20 -9.82
N GLU A 124 -7.87 -18.61 -9.84
CA GLU A 124 -8.43 -19.43 -10.91
C GLU A 124 -8.39 -18.68 -12.26
N LEU A 125 -8.79 -17.40 -12.23
CA LEU A 125 -8.82 -16.53 -13.41
C LEU A 125 -7.41 -16.12 -13.87
N ALA A 126 -6.52 -15.87 -12.93
CA ALA A 126 -5.14 -15.43 -13.18
C ALA A 126 -4.16 -16.13 -12.21
N PRO A 127 -3.69 -17.37 -12.55
CA PRO A 127 -2.77 -18.11 -11.66
C PRO A 127 -1.44 -17.40 -11.38
N GLY A 128 -1.02 -16.49 -12.26
CA GLY A 128 0.19 -15.65 -12.10
C GLY A 128 -0.07 -14.30 -11.43
N TYR A 129 -1.17 -14.12 -10.71
CA TYR A 129 -1.48 -12.87 -10.03
C TYR A 129 -0.80 -12.82 -8.64
N ALA A 130 0.43 -12.28 -8.62
CA ALA A 130 1.28 -12.28 -7.42
C ALA A 130 0.64 -11.59 -6.21
N GLU A 131 -0.03 -10.45 -6.41
CA GLU A 131 -0.71 -9.72 -5.35
C GLU A 131 -1.84 -10.55 -4.71
N ALA A 132 -2.56 -11.34 -5.48
CA ALA A 132 -3.58 -12.24 -4.94
C ALA A 132 -2.98 -13.35 -4.09
N HIS A 133 -1.82 -13.90 -4.49
CA HIS A 133 -1.07 -14.84 -3.66
C HIS A 133 -0.60 -14.20 -2.34
N VAL A 134 -0.07 -12.98 -2.38
CA VAL A 134 0.41 -12.28 -1.17
C VAL A 134 -0.74 -11.93 -0.23
N ASN A 135 -1.87 -11.46 -0.76
CA ASN A 135 -3.05 -11.15 0.03
C ASN A 135 -3.67 -12.42 0.66
N LEU A 136 -3.69 -13.52 -0.10
CA LEU A 136 -4.15 -14.80 0.43
C LEU A 136 -3.19 -15.36 1.50
N ALA A 137 -1.88 -15.16 1.32
CA ALA A 137 -0.91 -15.50 2.37
C ALA A 137 -1.18 -14.72 3.66
N ALA A 138 -1.47 -13.42 3.57
CA ALA A 138 -1.84 -12.61 4.73
C ALA A 138 -3.13 -13.11 5.39
N LEU A 139 -4.16 -13.48 4.62
CA LEU A 139 -5.37 -14.08 5.18
C LEU A 139 -5.08 -15.42 5.90
N TYR A 140 -4.19 -16.24 5.36
CA TYR A 140 -3.79 -17.48 6.03
C TYR A 140 -3.00 -17.23 7.33
N LEU A 141 -2.24 -16.12 7.44
CA LEU A 141 -1.64 -15.71 8.72
C LEU A 141 -2.71 -15.43 9.78
N ASP A 142 -3.75 -14.69 9.44
CA ASP A 142 -4.86 -14.37 10.36
C ASP A 142 -5.66 -15.62 10.77
N LEU A 143 -5.68 -16.64 9.89
CA LEU A 143 -6.30 -17.93 10.17
C LEU A 143 -5.35 -18.91 10.90
N ALA A 144 -4.13 -18.51 11.27
CA ALA A 144 -3.07 -19.34 11.82
C ALA A 144 -2.72 -20.58 10.95
N ARG A 145 -2.99 -20.48 9.64
CA ARG A 145 -2.66 -21.52 8.64
C ARG A 145 -1.29 -21.26 8.05
N TRP A 146 -0.26 -21.44 8.87
CA TRP A 146 1.11 -21.01 8.58
C TRP A 146 1.71 -21.65 7.33
N ASP A 147 1.46 -22.95 7.10
CA ASP A 147 2.00 -23.65 5.93
C ASP A 147 1.38 -23.13 4.61
N ASP A 148 0.10 -22.83 4.62
CA ASP A 148 -0.58 -22.24 3.47
C ASP A 148 -0.06 -20.82 3.20
N ALA A 149 0.18 -20.03 4.26
CA ALA A 149 0.78 -18.70 4.12
C ALA A 149 2.18 -18.77 3.48
N VAL A 150 3.03 -19.69 3.91
CA VAL A 150 4.36 -19.93 3.30
C VAL A 150 4.22 -20.38 1.85
N ALA A 151 3.29 -21.29 1.55
CA ALA A 151 3.08 -21.79 0.20
C ALA A 151 2.71 -20.66 -0.77
N HIS A 152 1.69 -19.87 -0.42
CA HIS A 152 1.26 -18.76 -1.25
C HIS A 152 2.30 -17.63 -1.34
N GLY A 153 3.00 -17.30 -0.26
CA GLY A 153 4.13 -16.37 -0.33
C GLY A 153 5.20 -16.83 -1.32
N ARG A 154 5.53 -18.12 -1.36
CA ARG A 154 6.47 -18.69 -2.32
C ARG A 154 5.95 -18.68 -3.75
N GLU A 155 4.65 -18.92 -3.97
CA GLU A 155 4.07 -18.81 -5.32
C GLU A 155 4.20 -17.39 -5.84
N ALA A 156 3.94 -16.36 -5.04
CA ALA A 156 4.15 -14.97 -5.42
C ALA A 156 5.60 -14.69 -5.85
N LEU A 157 6.58 -15.24 -5.13
CA LEU A 157 8.01 -15.05 -5.42
C LEU A 157 8.49 -15.77 -6.70
N LYS A 158 7.74 -16.74 -7.23
CA LYS A 158 8.05 -17.35 -8.54
C LYS A 158 7.69 -16.46 -9.71
N ILE A 159 6.84 -15.46 -9.49
CA ILE A 159 6.34 -14.56 -10.53
C ILE A 159 7.36 -13.45 -10.74
N THR A 160 8.12 -13.54 -11.83
CA THR A 160 9.27 -12.64 -12.10
C THR A 160 8.88 -11.18 -12.32
N THR A 161 7.62 -10.91 -12.66
CA THR A 161 7.09 -9.54 -12.85
C THR A 161 6.58 -8.91 -11.55
N TYR A 162 6.59 -9.64 -10.44
CA TYR A 162 6.14 -9.12 -9.15
C TYR A 162 7.07 -8.01 -8.64
N GLN A 163 6.49 -6.84 -8.36
CA GLN A 163 7.26 -5.62 -8.04
C GLN A 163 7.52 -5.40 -6.55
N SER A 164 6.90 -6.21 -5.68
CA SER A 164 6.98 -6.03 -4.22
C SER A 164 7.32 -7.33 -3.48
N PRO A 165 8.42 -8.02 -3.84
CA PRO A 165 8.79 -9.31 -3.23
C PRO A 165 9.01 -9.23 -1.72
N GLU A 166 9.36 -8.04 -1.20
CA GLU A 166 9.51 -7.78 0.24
C GLU A 166 8.25 -8.12 1.04
N LYS A 167 7.05 -7.91 0.47
CA LYS A 167 5.78 -8.24 1.14
C LYS A 167 5.59 -9.75 1.27
N ALA A 168 5.91 -10.49 0.21
CA ALA A 168 5.83 -11.94 0.23
C ALA A 168 6.82 -12.54 1.24
N TYR A 169 8.07 -12.07 1.26
CA TYR A 169 9.06 -12.49 2.26
C TYR A 169 8.63 -12.13 3.68
N ASN A 170 8.05 -10.96 3.90
CA ASN A 170 7.53 -10.58 5.22
C ASN A 170 6.41 -11.53 5.69
N ASN A 171 5.46 -11.87 4.83
CA ASN A 171 4.40 -12.82 5.16
C ASN A 171 4.97 -14.23 5.45
N ILE A 172 5.96 -14.69 4.68
CA ILE A 172 6.68 -15.94 4.94
C ILE A 172 7.37 -15.87 6.31
N GLY A 173 8.00 -14.75 6.64
CA GLY A 173 8.64 -14.54 7.94
C GLY A 173 7.64 -14.61 9.10
N LEU A 174 6.50 -13.96 8.98
CA LEU A 174 5.41 -14.00 9.97
C LEU A 174 4.86 -15.44 10.14
N ALA A 175 4.70 -16.18 9.04
CA ALA A 175 4.27 -17.57 9.10
C ALA A 175 5.28 -18.45 9.86
N TYR A 176 6.57 -18.29 9.62
CA TYR A 176 7.60 -19.02 10.37
C TYR A 176 7.65 -18.60 11.85
N MET A 177 7.44 -17.31 12.16
CA MET A 177 7.26 -16.88 13.57
C MET A 177 6.07 -17.58 14.23
N GLY A 178 4.93 -17.65 13.56
CA GLY A 178 3.76 -18.36 14.06
C GLY A 178 3.98 -19.86 14.29
N LYS A 179 4.89 -20.49 13.53
CA LYS A 179 5.36 -21.87 13.72
C LYS A 179 6.42 -22.02 14.82
N GLY A 180 6.97 -20.91 15.35
CA GLY A 180 8.10 -20.93 16.28
C GLY A 180 9.46 -21.18 15.60
N ASP A 181 9.53 -21.24 14.28
CA ASP A 181 10.80 -21.37 13.53
C ASP A 181 11.46 -19.99 13.36
N LEU A 182 12.11 -19.53 14.45
CA LEU A 182 12.76 -18.23 14.49
C LEU A 182 13.95 -18.11 13.52
N ILE A 183 14.58 -19.25 13.16
CA ILE A 183 15.70 -19.24 12.22
C ILE A 183 15.21 -18.90 10.80
N SER A 184 14.16 -19.59 10.35
CA SER A 184 13.55 -19.34 9.04
C SER A 184 12.87 -17.97 8.99
N ALA A 185 12.22 -17.54 10.08
CA ALA A 185 11.62 -16.21 10.20
C ALA A 185 12.66 -15.09 10.02
N ARG A 186 13.78 -15.18 10.74
CA ARG A 186 14.88 -14.22 10.63
C ARG A 186 15.43 -14.13 9.20
N ARG A 187 15.60 -15.29 8.53
CA ARG A 187 16.05 -15.30 7.14
C ARG A 187 15.05 -14.59 6.23
N ALA A 188 13.77 -14.92 6.34
CA ALA A 188 12.74 -14.34 5.49
C ALA A 188 12.63 -12.82 5.68
N PHE A 189 12.69 -12.29 6.92
CA PHE A 189 12.69 -10.84 7.13
C PHE A 189 13.94 -10.15 6.60
N ARG A 190 15.12 -10.77 6.69
CA ARG A 190 16.33 -10.27 6.05
C ARG A 190 16.22 -10.27 4.53
N ASP A 191 15.63 -11.31 3.94
CA ASP A 191 15.37 -11.37 2.51
C ASP A 191 14.39 -10.25 2.10
N ALA A 192 13.35 -9.96 2.89
CA ALA A 192 12.46 -8.81 2.66
C ALA A 192 13.22 -7.48 2.65
N LEU A 193 14.09 -7.25 3.64
CA LEU A 193 14.89 -6.03 3.76
C LEU A 193 15.98 -5.92 2.68
N ALA A 194 16.46 -7.04 2.13
CA ALA A 194 17.39 -7.03 1.01
C ALA A 194 16.74 -6.54 -0.29
N PHE A 195 15.44 -6.74 -0.47
CA PHE A 195 14.66 -6.19 -1.60
C PHE A 195 14.23 -4.75 -1.36
N HIS A 196 13.87 -4.41 -0.12
CA HIS A 196 13.40 -3.07 0.24
C HIS A 196 13.79 -2.74 1.69
N ASP A 197 14.87 -2.00 1.85
CA ASP A 197 15.43 -1.60 3.16
C ASP A 197 14.56 -0.56 3.90
N ASN A 198 13.69 0.16 3.21
CA ASN A 198 12.74 1.12 3.79
C ASN A 198 11.39 0.46 4.15
N PHE A 199 11.42 -0.71 4.81
CA PHE A 199 10.24 -1.47 5.19
C PHE A 199 10.14 -1.57 6.73
N PRO A 200 9.46 -0.61 7.40
CA PRO A 200 9.42 -0.54 8.86
C PRO A 200 8.81 -1.77 9.53
N GLU A 201 7.82 -2.43 8.90
CA GLU A 201 7.23 -3.65 9.41
C GLU A 201 8.24 -4.81 9.44
N ALA A 202 9.05 -4.95 8.40
CA ALA A 202 10.07 -6.01 8.37
C ALA A 202 11.17 -5.78 9.40
N HIS A 203 11.62 -4.54 9.60
CA HIS A 203 12.54 -4.19 10.70
C HIS A 203 11.95 -4.53 12.06
N ARG A 204 10.70 -4.11 12.33
CA ARG A 204 10.04 -4.44 13.59
C ARG A 204 9.95 -5.96 13.80
N ASN A 205 9.51 -6.71 12.79
CA ASN A 205 9.36 -8.16 12.86
C ASN A 205 10.73 -8.85 13.07
N LEU A 206 11.79 -8.39 12.39
CA LEU A 206 13.15 -8.88 12.59
C LEU A 206 13.64 -8.58 14.02
N GLY A 207 13.35 -7.38 14.53
CA GLY A 207 13.64 -7.01 15.92
C GLY A 207 12.93 -7.93 16.92
N THR A 208 11.66 -8.26 16.67
CA THR A 208 10.89 -9.20 17.49
C THR A 208 11.54 -10.61 17.48
N VAL A 209 12.01 -11.07 16.32
CA VAL A 209 12.73 -12.35 16.24
C VAL A 209 14.03 -12.32 17.03
N TYR A 210 14.82 -11.26 16.93
CA TYR A 210 16.05 -11.11 17.73
C TYR A 210 15.74 -11.08 19.22
N PHE A 211 14.69 -10.35 19.63
CA PHE A 211 14.26 -10.31 21.03
C PHE A 211 13.89 -11.67 21.56
N GLN A 212 13.12 -12.46 20.83
CA GLN A 212 12.77 -13.84 21.18
C GLN A 212 13.98 -14.78 21.25
N GLN A 213 15.06 -14.46 20.55
CA GLN A 213 16.35 -15.17 20.61
C GLN A 213 17.27 -14.64 21.71
N ALA A 214 16.79 -13.76 22.60
CA ALA A 214 17.56 -13.06 23.62
C ALA A 214 18.74 -12.20 23.08
N GLN A 215 18.67 -11.83 21.79
CA GLN A 215 19.63 -10.92 21.13
C GLN A 215 19.17 -9.47 21.28
N VAL A 216 19.16 -8.96 22.51
CA VAL A 216 18.49 -7.70 22.88
C VAL A 216 19.06 -6.49 22.12
N GLU A 217 20.39 -6.41 21.95
CA GLU A 217 21.00 -5.28 21.24
C GLU A 217 20.68 -5.26 19.76
N ASP A 218 20.59 -6.43 19.13
CA ASP A 218 20.17 -6.56 17.74
C ASP A 218 18.69 -6.17 17.59
N ALA A 219 17.83 -6.58 18.53
CA ALA A 219 16.44 -6.19 18.57
C ALA A 219 16.26 -4.66 18.69
N ILE A 220 16.98 -4.02 19.61
CA ILE A 220 16.96 -2.57 19.79
C ILE A 220 17.37 -1.84 18.50
N ARG A 221 18.38 -2.35 17.79
CA ARG A 221 18.83 -1.75 16.52
C ARG A 221 17.71 -1.79 15.48
N GLU A 222 17.11 -2.94 15.29
CA GLU A 222 16.03 -3.12 14.30
C GLU A 222 14.78 -2.31 14.67
N PHE A 223 14.36 -2.26 15.93
CA PHE A 223 13.24 -1.42 16.36
C PHE A 223 13.52 0.08 16.15
N ARG A 224 14.77 0.53 16.37
CA ARG A 224 15.17 1.90 16.05
C ARG A 224 15.11 2.18 14.55
N ASP A 225 15.52 1.24 13.70
CA ASP A 225 15.44 1.39 12.26
C ASP A 225 13.98 1.45 11.79
N ALA A 226 13.08 0.62 12.34
CA ALA A 226 11.65 0.74 12.12
C ALA A 226 11.10 2.14 12.47
N LEU A 227 11.53 2.68 13.62
CA LEU A 227 11.10 4.00 14.09
C LEU A 227 11.77 5.17 13.35
N ARG A 228 12.96 4.99 12.81
CA ARG A 228 13.58 5.96 11.91
C ARG A 228 12.77 6.12 10.62
N LEU A 229 12.23 5.01 10.11
CA LEU A 229 11.38 4.99 8.90
C LEU A 229 9.95 5.47 9.19
N ARG A 230 9.39 5.07 10.34
CA ARG A 230 8.06 5.46 10.80
C ARG A 230 8.11 5.92 12.26
N PRO A 231 8.35 7.22 12.51
CA PRO A 231 8.54 7.75 13.89
C PRO A 231 7.30 7.58 14.80
N ASN A 232 6.11 7.53 14.22
CA ASN A 232 4.83 7.31 14.90
C ASN A 232 4.32 5.89 14.65
N TYR A 233 5.07 4.89 15.11
CA TYR A 233 4.74 3.47 15.03
C TYR A 233 4.56 2.91 16.44
N PRO A 234 3.32 2.93 16.99
CA PRO A 234 3.09 2.61 18.41
C PRO A 234 3.57 1.22 18.81
N GLU A 235 3.37 0.22 17.96
CA GLU A 235 3.81 -1.15 18.23
C GLU A 235 5.34 -1.24 18.33
N ALA A 236 6.07 -0.58 17.44
CA ALA A 236 7.54 -0.56 17.49
C ALA A 236 8.07 0.23 18.70
N LEU A 237 7.35 1.26 19.16
CA LEU A 237 7.68 1.98 20.39
C LEU A 237 7.49 1.08 21.61
N ILE A 238 6.41 0.30 21.71
CA ILE A 238 6.22 -0.67 22.79
C ILE A 238 7.35 -1.71 22.76
N ASP A 239 7.63 -2.30 21.59
CA ASP A 239 8.67 -3.34 21.45
C ASP A 239 10.05 -2.79 21.86
N LEU A 240 10.39 -1.58 21.43
CA LEU A 240 11.65 -0.92 21.83
C LEU A 240 11.68 -0.62 23.33
N GLY A 241 10.57 -0.17 23.92
CA GLY A 241 10.46 0.07 25.35
C GLY A 241 10.71 -1.20 26.16
N VAL A 242 10.10 -2.33 25.75
CA VAL A 242 10.30 -3.65 26.36
C VAL A 242 11.73 -4.13 26.21
N ALA A 243 12.34 -3.96 25.04
CA ALA A 243 13.75 -4.32 24.82
C ALA A 243 14.71 -3.47 25.69
N TYR A 244 14.39 -2.19 25.92
CA TYR A 244 15.15 -1.36 26.85
C TYR A 244 15.00 -1.83 28.30
N LEU A 245 13.82 -2.29 28.72
CA LEU A 245 13.65 -2.87 30.05
C LEU A 245 14.51 -4.13 30.24
N GLU A 246 14.51 -5.02 29.25
CA GLU A 246 15.33 -6.23 29.29
C GLU A 246 16.84 -5.91 29.36
N ARG A 247 17.26 -4.84 28.70
CA ARG A 247 18.65 -4.33 28.80
C ARG A 247 18.96 -3.66 30.15
N GLY A 248 17.95 -3.31 30.95
CA GLY A 248 18.10 -2.52 32.19
C GLY A 248 18.09 -1.00 31.99
N SER A 249 17.75 -0.52 30.80
CA SER A 249 17.72 0.92 30.43
C SER A 249 16.36 1.55 30.72
N LYS A 250 16.04 1.68 32.02
CA LYS A 250 14.72 2.13 32.52
C LYS A 250 14.29 3.50 31.96
N ALA A 251 15.22 4.47 31.89
CA ALA A 251 14.89 5.83 31.44
C ALA A 251 14.50 5.87 29.96
N GLU A 252 15.22 5.12 29.11
CA GLU A 252 14.92 5.00 27.69
C GLU A 252 13.59 4.28 27.45
N ALA A 253 13.29 3.24 28.24
CA ALA A 253 12.01 2.54 28.18
C ALA A 253 10.84 3.47 28.51
N VAL A 254 10.94 4.22 29.59
CA VAL A 254 9.94 5.22 30.02
C VAL A 254 9.65 6.22 28.88
N ALA A 255 10.70 6.73 28.21
CA ALA A 255 10.54 7.67 27.11
C ALA A 255 9.73 7.08 25.94
N GLN A 256 9.94 5.78 25.62
CA GLN A 256 9.18 5.14 24.53
C GLN A 256 7.70 4.96 24.93
N PHE A 257 7.41 4.48 26.14
CA PHE A 257 6.01 4.30 26.60
C PHE A 257 5.26 5.64 26.69
N GLN A 258 5.92 6.70 27.16
CA GLN A 258 5.33 8.05 27.16
C GLN A 258 4.98 8.53 25.76
N LYS A 259 5.81 8.23 24.77
CA LYS A 259 5.55 8.59 23.38
C LYS A 259 4.31 7.87 22.83
N VAL A 260 4.10 6.58 23.15
CA VAL A 260 2.87 5.85 22.78
C VAL A 260 1.63 6.55 23.30
N ILE A 261 1.62 6.94 24.58
CA ILE A 261 0.49 7.64 25.22
C ILE A 261 0.25 9.01 24.57
N GLN A 262 1.29 9.71 24.15
CA GLN A 262 1.17 11.00 23.44
C GLN A 262 0.58 10.87 22.04
N LEU A 263 0.80 9.74 21.35
CA LEU A 263 0.25 9.50 20.01
C LEU A 263 -1.26 9.29 20.03
N ASP A 264 -1.75 8.49 20.96
CA ASP A 264 -3.17 8.24 21.16
C ASP A 264 -3.41 7.70 22.58
N SER A 265 -3.83 8.59 23.49
CA SER A 265 -4.02 8.26 24.90
C SER A 265 -5.17 7.30 25.19
N GLY A 266 -6.06 7.07 24.21
CA GLY A 266 -7.24 6.19 24.33
C GLY A 266 -7.05 4.81 23.72
N SER A 267 -5.92 4.55 23.06
CA SER A 267 -5.67 3.26 22.41
C SER A 267 -5.32 2.16 23.43
N GLU A 268 -5.55 0.90 23.04
CA GLU A 268 -5.13 -0.27 23.81
C GLU A 268 -3.61 -0.29 24.07
N LEU A 269 -2.82 0.16 23.10
CA LEU A 269 -1.37 0.27 23.26
C LEU A 269 -0.97 1.36 24.27
N ALA A 270 -1.72 2.44 24.36
CA ALA A 270 -1.50 3.45 25.41
C ALA A 270 -1.83 2.88 26.80
N GLU A 271 -2.88 2.08 26.95
CA GLU A 271 -3.18 1.40 28.22
C GLU A 271 -2.06 0.41 28.59
N LEU A 272 -1.54 -0.34 27.62
CA LEU A 272 -0.38 -1.21 27.82
C LEU A 272 0.86 -0.40 28.24
N ALA A 273 1.12 0.74 27.60
CA ALA A 273 2.23 1.63 27.96
C ALA A 273 2.06 2.20 29.40
N LYS A 274 0.85 2.59 29.81
CA LYS A 274 0.56 3.03 31.17
C LYS A 274 0.82 1.93 32.20
N TRP A 275 0.43 0.69 31.87
CA TRP A 275 0.70 -0.45 32.73
C TRP A 275 2.22 -0.66 32.94
N TYR A 276 3.02 -0.64 31.86
CA TYR A 276 4.49 -0.72 31.99
C TYR A 276 5.05 0.42 32.87
N LEU A 277 4.59 1.65 32.67
CA LEU A 277 5.05 2.79 33.48
C LEU A 277 4.70 2.62 34.96
N GLY A 278 3.52 2.06 35.28
CA GLY A 278 3.10 1.77 36.64
C GLY A 278 3.99 0.73 37.34
N THR A 279 4.49 -0.27 36.60
CA THR A 279 5.41 -1.30 37.14
C THR A 279 6.83 -0.79 37.40
N LEU A 280 7.17 0.40 36.89
CA LEU A 280 8.50 0.99 37.00
C LEU A 280 8.63 2.01 38.15
N GLN A 281 7.52 2.37 38.78
CA GLN A 281 7.50 3.27 39.95
C GLN A 281 7.83 2.48 41.21
#